data_ca9e432f75a8ff3fd8ea215a0314b458
#
_entry.id   ca9e432f75a8ff3fd8ea215a0314b458
#
_cell.length_a   1.000
_cell.length_b   1.000
_cell.length_c   1.000
_cell.angle_alpha   90.00
_cell.angle_beta   90.00
_cell.angle_gamma   90.00
#
_symmetry.space_group_name_H-M   'P 1'
#
loop_
_entity.id
_entity.type
_entity.pdbx_description
1 polymer ?
#
loop_
_entity_poly.entity_id
_entity_poly.type
_entity_poly.pdbx_seq_one_letter_code
_entity_poly.pdbx_strand_id
1 'polypeptide(L)'
;WTHTTTQYICTNNKIFFTANKESVFETKFYSVNFDGSNLTLLTNEPGSHSVKILPNGDAFIDSYSSLVSPAKHVLKNMDGDVINVISETSKSQFDLYDWSYPEIIQFNSSDATTKLDGIITYPPDYKKSKRYPVIVHGYGMPGTQIVTNRWGSTWNQYLAQQGYIVFSMDARGMSGRGEAFKNLSYGDMSKYLALDTAAGVQFLVNKGIADPDRIGAWGWSGGGYFTGLMLTKNAHLFDVGVSVAPVMDFRLYDSIYTERSMGLPQDNKKGYDSTSVLSYVDRFNGKLLVIHGTGDDNVHSQNTTWLVEEFIKHDKQLDIFYYPNRPHGMSGGNARKNLYRKMIDYFNVNLKGRPLIERRN
;
A
#
# COMPACT_ATOMS: atom_id res chain seq x y z
N TRP A 1 -20.33 5.96 -3.22
CA TRP A 1 -19.45 6.30 -2.09
C TRP A 1 -19.54 5.25 -1.00
N THR A 2 -18.49 5.11 -0.21
CA THR A 2 -18.45 4.20 0.93
C THR A 2 -18.28 5.02 2.21
N HIS A 3 -18.97 4.64 3.27
CA HIS A 3 -18.62 5.10 4.60
C HIS A 3 -17.42 4.31 5.08
N THR A 4 -16.47 4.99 5.68
CA THR A 4 -15.22 4.39 6.17
C THR A 4 -15.15 4.43 7.69
N THR A 5 -16.28 4.23 8.35
CA THR A 5 -16.38 4.54 9.76
C THR A 5 -15.75 3.57 10.68
N THR A 6 -15.23 4.13 11.74
CA THR A 6 -14.93 3.44 12.99
C THR A 6 -15.71 3.98 14.20
N GLN A 7 -16.41 5.09 14.08
CA GLN A 7 -17.17 5.66 15.22
C GLN A 7 -18.49 6.25 14.76
N TYR A 8 -19.59 5.60 15.15
CA TYR A 8 -20.91 6.22 15.18
C TYR A 8 -21.11 6.81 16.58
N ILE A 9 -21.17 8.11 16.69
CA ILE A 9 -21.65 8.74 17.92
C ILE A 9 -23.02 9.31 17.60
N CYS A 10 -24.02 8.83 18.35
CA CYS A 10 -25.35 9.36 18.31
C CYS A 10 -25.49 10.36 19.45
N THR A 11 -25.39 11.65 19.13
CA THR A 11 -25.66 12.73 20.09
C THR A 11 -26.55 13.76 19.40
N ASN A 12 -27.43 14.40 20.15
CA ASN A 12 -28.33 15.43 19.65
C ASN A 12 -29.18 15.01 18.43
N ASN A 13 -29.65 13.76 18.39
CA ASN A 13 -30.43 13.16 17.28
C ASN A 13 -29.69 13.13 15.94
N LYS A 14 -28.37 13.16 15.95
CA LYS A 14 -27.53 13.07 14.75
C LYS A 14 -26.60 11.85 14.81
N ILE A 15 -26.29 11.33 13.64
CA ILE A 15 -25.24 10.35 13.39
C ILE A 15 -24.05 11.08 12.80
N PHE A 16 -22.86 10.85 13.34
CA PHE A 16 -21.59 11.38 12.85
C PHE A 16 -20.77 10.23 12.26
N PHE A 17 -20.22 10.42 11.04
CA PHE A 17 -19.48 9.38 10.34
C PHE A 17 -18.46 9.95 9.36
N THR A 18 -17.50 9.13 8.95
CA THR A 18 -16.58 9.47 7.87
C THR A 18 -16.96 8.73 6.60
N ALA A 19 -16.79 9.38 5.45
CA ALA A 19 -17.07 8.80 4.14
C ALA A 19 -16.21 9.46 3.04
N ASN A 20 -16.12 8.77 1.90
CA ASN A 20 -15.45 9.27 0.69
C ASN A 20 -16.49 9.75 -0.37
N LYS A 21 -17.51 10.48 0.08
CA LYS A 21 -18.64 10.89 -0.76
C LYS A 21 -18.23 11.86 -1.87
N GLU A 22 -17.38 12.84 -1.54
CA GLU A 22 -16.96 13.89 -2.47
C GLU A 22 -15.85 13.42 -3.44
N SER A 23 -14.98 12.51 -2.99
CA SER A 23 -13.88 11.97 -3.77
C SER A 23 -13.49 10.59 -3.28
N VAL A 24 -13.25 9.65 -4.18
CA VAL A 24 -12.74 8.31 -3.83
C VAL A 24 -11.36 8.37 -3.15
N PHE A 25 -10.64 9.48 -3.28
CA PHE A 25 -9.30 9.66 -2.72
C PHE A 25 -9.30 10.32 -1.34
N GLU A 26 -10.43 10.86 -0.89
CA GLU A 26 -10.51 11.65 0.35
C GLU A 26 -11.56 11.10 1.29
N THR A 27 -11.21 10.98 2.55
CA THR A 27 -12.13 10.69 3.63
C THR A 27 -12.51 11.99 4.31
N LYS A 28 -13.82 12.28 4.38
CA LYS A 28 -14.38 13.49 5.00
C LYS A 28 -15.31 13.11 6.16
N PHE A 29 -15.57 14.07 7.06
CA PHE A 29 -16.45 13.89 8.20
C PHE A 29 -17.79 14.56 7.98
N TYR A 30 -18.87 13.85 8.33
CA TYR A 30 -20.25 14.26 8.08
C TYR A 30 -21.11 14.09 9.32
N SER A 31 -22.20 14.84 9.37
CA SER A 31 -23.36 14.57 10.23
C SER A 31 -24.62 14.40 9.42
N VAL A 32 -25.57 13.60 9.94
CA VAL A 32 -26.89 13.41 9.36
C VAL A 32 -27.91 13.18 10.49
N ASN A 33 -29.14 13.66 10.34
CA ASN A 33 -30.21 13.36 11.29
C ASN A 33 -30.60 11.87 11.26
N PHE A 34 -31.21 11.36 12.33
CA PHE A 34 -31.67 9.95 12.39
C PHE A 34 -32.68 9.59 11.31
N ASP A 35 -33.45 10.55 10.80
CA ASP A 35 -34.39 10.37 9.69
C ASP A 35 -33.70 10.44 8.30
N GLY A 36 -32.39 10.61 8.24
CA GLY A 36 -31.62 10.74 7.01
C GLY A 36 -31.60 12.14 6.41
N SER A 37 -32.29 13.11 7.00
CA SER A 37 -32.27 14.51 6.56
C SER A 37 -31.01 15.27 7.01
N ASN A 38 -30.76 16.43 6.42
CA ASN A 38 -29.69 17.35 6.81
C ASN A 38 -28.28 16.73 6.82
N LEU A 39 -27.93 15.97 5.78
CA LEU A 39 -26.57 15.51 5.57
C LEU A 39 -25.65 16.72 5.39
N THR A 40 -24.72 16.92 6.34
CA THR A 40 -23.82 18.07 6.42
C THR A 40 -22.36 17.62 6.39
N LEU A 41 -21.54 18.25 5.55
CA LEU A 41 -20.08 18.08 5.56
C LEU A 41 -19.46 18.98 6.63
N LEU A 42 -18.65 18.40 7.53
CA LEU A 42 -18.04 19.08 8.68
C LEU A 42 -16.54 19.37 8.48
N THR A 43 -15.91 18.77 7.44
CA THR A 43 -14.49 18.98 7.13
C THR A 43 -14.35 19.37 5.66
N ASN A 44 -14.03 20.64 5.39
CA ASN A 44 -13.98 21.19 4.03
C ASN A 44 -12.57 21.29 3.44
N GLU A 45 -11.53 21.21 4.28
CA GLU A 45 -10.14 21.34 3.84
C GLU A 45 -9.78 20.19 2.88
N PRO A 46 -8.91 20.45 1.86
CA PRO A 46 -8.45 19.40 0.94
C PRO A 46 -7.69 18.30 1.66
N GLY A 47 -7.86 17.07 1.19
CA GLY A 47 -7.17 15.89 1.72
C GLY A 47 -8.05 14.96 2.53
N SER A 48 -7.45 13.96 3.10
CA SER A 48 -8.13 12.95 3.90
C SER A 48 -8.06 13.28 5.38
N HIS A 49 -9.20 13.13 6.06
CA HIS A 49 -9.42 13.45 7.46
C HIS A 49 -9.55 12.19 8.31
N SER A 50 -9.00 12.24 9.51
CA SER A 50 -9.19 11.26 10.58
C SER A 50 -9.70 12.00 11.80
N VAL A 51 -10.90 11.65 12.24
CA VAL A 51 -11.62 12.42 13.27
C VAL A 51 -11.75 11.62 14.54
N LYS A 52 -11.54 12.30 15.68
CA LYS A 52 -11.80 11.76 17.00
C LYS A 52 -12.72 12.74 17.76
N ILE A 53 -13.98 12.35 17.96
CA ILE A 53 -14.94 13.12 18.76
C ILE A 53 -14.53 13.04 20.23
N LEU A 54 -14.60 14.16 20.95
CA LEU A 54 -14.31 14.22 22.38
C LEU A 54 -15.40 13.47 23.19
N PRO A 55 -15.07 12.97 24.39
CA PRO A 55 -16.00 12.15 25.18
C PRO A 55 -17.32 12.84 25.55
N ASN A 56 -17.30 14.17 25.70
CA ASN A 56 -18.49 14.98 25.98
C ASN A 56 -19.37 15.26 24.76
N GLY A 57 -18.87 14.95 23.54
CA GLY A 57 -19.61 15.16 22.30
C GLY A 57 -19.71 16.59 21.79
N ASP A 58 -19.03 17.56 22.41
CA ASP A 58 -19.15 18.98 22.10
C ASP A 58 -18.16 19.46 21.03
N ALA A 59 -17.13 18.69 20.77
CA ALA A 59 -16.06 19.02 19.82
C ALA A 59 -15.39 17.75 19.30
N PHE A 60 -14.59 17.90 18.24
CA PHE A 60 -13.77 16.83 17.70
C PHE A 60 -12.36 17.31 17.32
N ILE A 61 -11.40 16.40 17.41
CA ILE A 61 -10.06 16.59 16.85
C ILE A 61 -10.08 16.10 15.42
N ASP A 62 -9.74 16.98 14.50
CA ASP A 62 -9.59 16.69 13.08
C ASP A 62 -8.09 16.64 12.72
N SER A 63 -7.64 15.47 12.24
CA SER A 63 -6.27 15.25 11.79
C SER A 63 -6.30 15.01 10.29
N TYR A 64 -5.77 15.91 9.50
CA TYR A 64 -5.85 15.83 8.05
C TYR A 64 -4.52 16.16 7.35
N SER A 65 -4.39 15.68 6.13
CA SER A 65 -3.28 15.97 5.22
C SER A 65 -3.68 15.71 3.79
N SER A 66 -2.90 16.24 2.84
CA SER A 66 -3.03 15.93 1.42
C SER A 66 -1.70 15.47 0.82
N LEU A 67 -1.67 15.08 -0.45
CA LEU A 67 -0.42 14.74 -1.16
C LEU A 67 0.60 15.90 -1.17
N VAL A 68 0.11 17.14 -1.04
CA VAL A 68 0.94 18.34 -1.12
C VAL A 68 1.01 19.14 0.20
N SER A 69 0.33 18.67 1.25
CA SER A 69 0.29 19.34 2.55
C SER A 69 0.49 18.34 3.68
N PRO A 70 1.52 18.53 4.53
CA PRO A 70 1.76 17.70 5.70
C PRO A 70 0.59 17.71 6.70
N ALA A 71 0.69 16.84 7.72
CA ALA A 71 -0.36 16.69 8.70
C ALA A 71 -0.59 17.97 9.52
N LYS A 72 -1.87 18.29 9.70
CA LYS A 72 -2.39 19.32 10.59
C LYS A 72 -3.42 18.71 11.52
N HIS A 73 -3.40 19.12 12.79
CA HIS A 73 -4.33 18.69 13.83
C HIS A 73 -5.03 19.91 14.39
N VAL A 74 -6.35 19.91 14.34
CA VAL A 74 -7.18 21.03 14.79
C VAL A 74 -8.29 20.55 15.71
N LEU A 75 -8.67 21.36 16.68
CA LEU A 75 -9.88 21.19 17.46
C LEU A 75 -11.00 21.97 16.76
N LYS A 76 -12.12 21.30 16.47
CA LYS A 76 -13.31 21.89 15.84
C LYS A 76 -14.55 21.67 16.71
N ASN A 77 -15.51 22.61 16.62
CA ASN A 77 -16.85 22.39 17.18
C ASN A 77 -17.66 21.40 16.32
N MET A 78 -18.84 21.01 16.78
CA MET A 78 -19.67 20.04 16.06
C MET A 78 -20.36 20.61 14.81
N ASP A 79 -20.17 21.89 14.50
CA ASP A 79 -20.56 22.53 13.25
C ASP A 79 -19.43 22.58 12.21
N GLY A 80 -18.22 22.18 12.64
CA GLY A 80 -17.01 22.13 11.77
C GLY A 80 -16.12 23.35 11.85
N ASP A 81 -16.44 24.36 12.69
CA ASP A 81 -15.63 25.56 12.86
C ASP A 81 -14.39 25.28 13.71
N VAL A 82 -13.26 25.85 13.31
CA VAL A 82 -12.00 25.71 14.03
C VAL A 82 -12.03 26.48 15.34
N ILE A 83 -11.88 25.78 16.46
CA ILE A 83 -11.70 26.36 17.81
C ILE A 83 -10.22 26.68 18.04
N ASN A 84 -9.33 25.73 17.72
CA ASN A 84 -7.89 25.88 17.97
C ASN A 84 -7.05 24.99 17.02
N VAL A 85 -5.85 25.45 16.70
CA VAL A 85 -4.82 24.64 16.03
C VAL A 85 -3.97 23.96 17.10
N ILE A 86 -4.06 22.63 17.17
CA ILE A 86 -3.30 21.83 18.14
C ILE A 86 -1.84 21.70 17.70
N SER A 87 -1.64 21.32 16.43
CA SER A 87 -0.32 21.26 15.83
C SER A 87 -0.40 21.28 14.30
N GLU A 88 0.66 21.77 13.70
CA GLU A 88 0.82 21.81 12.25
C GLU A 88 2.27 21.49 11.91
N THR A 89 2.47 20.52 11.01
CA THR A 89 3.80 20.22 10.51
C THR A 89 4.15 21.26 9.44
N SER A 90 5.17 22.08 9.69
CA SER A 90 5.61 23.07 8.72
C SER A 90 6.15 22.41 7.45
N LYS A 91 5.66 22.88 6.31
CA LYS A 91 6.17 22.46 5.00
C LYS A 91 7.67 22.77 4.83
N SER A 92 8.16 23.85 5.46
CA SER A 92 9.57 24.25 5.43
C SER A 92 10.54 23.20 6.01
N GLN A 93 10.05 22.27 6.84
CA GLN A 93 10.88 21.15 7.31
C GLN A 93 11.32 20.21 6.17
N PHE A 94 10.60 20.23 5.06
CA PHE A 94 10.90 19.41 3.89
C PHE A 94 11.69 20.16 2.81
N ASP A 95 11.86 21.49 2.95
CA ASP A 95 12.62 22.33 2.01
C ASP A 95 14.13 22.00 2.02
N LEU A 96 14.61 21.32 3.07
CA LEU A 96 15.97 20.80 3.16
C LEU A 96 16.21 19.55 2.31
N TYR A 97 15.15 18.98 1.76
CA TYR A 97 15.16 17.78 0.93
C TYR A 97 14.54 18.11 -0.42
N ASP A 98 15.07 17.55 -1.49
CA ASP A 98 14.48 17.64 -2.82
C ASP A 98 13.17 16.83 -2.85
N TRP A 99 12.12 17.38 -2.24
CA TRP A 99 10.84 16.69 -2.07
C TRP A 99 10.03 16.68 -3.37
N SER A 100 9.69 15.48 -3.85
CA SER A 100 8.83 15.29 -5.01
C SER A 100 7.39 15.03 -4.59
N TYR A 101 6.49 15.94 -4.94
CA TYR A 101 5.07 15.74 -4.63
C TYR A 101 4.47 14.66 -5.53
N PRO A 102 3.81 13.65 -4.94
CA PRO A 102 3.17 12.60 -5.72
C PRO A 102 1.99 13.13 -6.53
N GLU A 103 1.72 12.46 -7.66
CA GLU A 103 0.59 12.75 -8.53
C GLU A 103 -0.34 11.55 -8.60
N ILE A 104 -1.67 11.79 -8.62
CA ILE A 104 -2.67 10.77 -8.92
C ILE A 104 -2.81 10.69 -10.44
N ILE A 105 -2.68 9.48 -10.98
CA ILE A 105 -2.82 9.19 -12.41
C ILE A 105 -3.91 8.16 -12.64
N GLN A 106 -4.49 8.14 -13.84
CA GLN A 106 -5.48 7.15 -14.24
C GLN A 106 -5.02 6.36 -15.47
N PHE A 107 -5.35 5.10 -15.49
CA PHE A 107 -5.10 4.18 -16.60
C PHE A 107 -6.23 3.14 -16.71
N ASN A 108 -6.24 2.38 -17.79
CA ASN A 108 -7.25 1.32 -17.97
C ASN A 108 -6.81 0.02 -17.31
N SER A 109 -7.75 -0.73 -16.75
CA SER A 109 -7.56 -2.13 -16.39
C SER A 109 -7.14 -2.97 -17.60
N SER A 110 -6.63 -4.19 -17.35
CA SER A 110 -6.14 -5.10 -18.40
C SER A 110 -7.15 -5.40 -19.51
N ASP A 111 -8.43 -5.43 -19.17
CA ASP A 111 -9.56 -5.66 -20.10
C ASP A 111 -10.22 -4.35 -20.59
N ALA A 112 -9.65 -3.20 -20.26
CA ALA A 112 -10.14 -1.86 -20.58
C ALA A 112 -11.58 -1.53 -20.09
N THR A 113 -12.14 -2.33 -19.19
CA THR A 113 -13.51 -2.14 -18.68
C THR A 113 -13.60 -1.17 -17.52
N THR A 114 -12.46 -0.95 -16.82
CA THR A 114 -12.41 -0.17 -15.58
C THR A 114 -11.29 0.85 -15.65
N LYS A 115 -11.58 2.10 -15.26
CA LYS A 115 -10.53 3.07 -14.96
C LYS A 115 -9.94 2.77 -13.59
N LEU A 116 -8.63 2.63 -13.53
CA LEU A 116 -7.87 2.41 -12.30
C LEU A 116 -7.06 3.65 -11.95
N ASP A 117 -6.82 3.81 -10.66
CA ASP A 117 -6.09 4.95 -10.13
C ASP A 117 -4.73 4.49 -9.58
N GLY A 118 -3.72 5.32 -9.79
CA GLY A 118 -2.37 5.13 -9.24
C GLY A 118 -1.80 6.42 -8.68
N ILE A 119 -0.81 6.29 -7.80
CA ILE A 119 0.04 7.39 -7.33
C ILE A 119 1.43 7.17 -7.88
N ILE A 120 1.99 8.20 -8.51
CA ILE A 120 3.35 8.19 -9.01
C ILE A 120 4.17 9.28 -8.31
N THR A 121 5.38 8.93 -7.85
CA THR A 121 6.37 9.86 -7.32
C THR A 121 7.59 9.81 -8.23
N TYR A 122 7.91 10.93 -8.84
CA TYR A 122 9.07 11.04 -9.73
C TYR A 122 10.35 11.37 -8.95
N PRO A 123 11.54 11.01 -9.45
CA PRO A 123 12.80 11.58 -8.96
C PRO A 123 12.78 13.11 -9.04
N PRO A 124 13.47 13.83 -8.13
CA PRO A 124 13.53 15.30 -8.18
C PRO A 124 14.09 15.86 -9.50
N ASP A 125 15.03 15.15 -10.11
CA ASP A 125 15.67 15.49 -11.39
C ASP A 125 15.00 14.84 -12.62
N TYR A 126 13.73 14.45 -12.49
CA TYR A 126 12.99 13.75 -13.54
C TYR A 126 12.98 14.51 -14.87
N LYS A 127 13.28 13.79 -15.95
CA LYS A 127 13.27 14.28 -17.34
C LYS A 127 12.36 13.40 -18.18
N LYS A 128 11.34 13.99 -18.81
CA LYS A 128 10.39 13.28 -19.68
C LYS A 128 11.04 12.52 -20.85
N SER A 129 12.26 12.90 -21.24
CA SER A 129 13.01 12.26 -22.33
C SER A 129 13.77 10.98 -21.90
N LYS A 130 13.71 10.60 -20.62
CA LYS A 130 14.41 9.43 -20.07
C LYS A 130 13.44 8.42 -19.51
N ARG A 131 13.80 7.14 -19.60
CA ARG A 131 13.18 6.04 -18.88
C ARG A 131 13.89 5.80 -17.56
N TYR A 132 13.15 5.46 -16.55
CA TYR A 132 13.67 5.29 -15.19
C TYR A 132 13.38 3.89 -14.65
N PRO A 133 14.22 3.35 -13.75
CA PRO A 133 13.86 2.19 -12.98
C PRO A 133 12.64 2.52 -12.11
N VAL A 134 11.70 1.59 -12.06
CA VAL A 134 10.45 1.74 -11.29
C VAL A 134 10.46 0.79 -10.12
N ILE A 135 10.03 1.25 -8.95
CA ILE A 135 9.68 0.41 -7.81
C ILE A 135 8.16 0.51 -7.61
N VAL A 136 7.46 -0.60 -7.81
CA VAL A 136 6.04 -0.71 -7.51
C VAL A 136 5.88 -1.05 -6.03
N HIS A 137 5.32 -0.11 -5.26
CA HIS A 137 4.95 -0.31 -3.87
C HIS A 137 3.49 -0.76 -3.81
N GLY A 138 3.24 -1.98 -3.39
CA GLY A 138 1.90 -2.55 -3.34
C GLY A 138 1.51 -3.10 -1.98
N TYR A 139 0.19 -3.22 -1.79
CA TYR A 139 -0.40 -3.99 -0.70
C TYR A 139 -1.41 -5.00 -1.26
N GLY A 140 -2.42 -4.53 -1.99
CA GLY A 140 -3.26 -5.36 -2.86
C GLY A 140 -4.37 -6.14 -2.17
N MET A 141 -4.61 -5.94 -0.88
CA MET A 141 -5.55 -6.76 -0.13
C MET A 141 -6.95 -6.15 -0.03
N PRO A 142 -8.02 -6.96 -0.05
CA PRO A 142 -9.37 -6.51 0.28
C PRO A 142 -9.40 -5.78 1.63
N GLY A 143 -10.13 -4.69 1.70
CA GLY A 143 -10.18 -3.84 2.91
C GLY A 143 -9.14 -2.72 2.94
N THR A 144 -8.23 -2.63 1.95
CA THR A 144 -7.20 -1.59 1.89
C THR A 144 -7.35 -0.70 0.67
N GLN A 145 -6.89 0.54 0.79
CA GLN A 145 -6.77 1.51 -0.28
C GLN A 145 -5.42 2.23 -0.15
N ILE A 146 -4.65 2.31 -1.22
CA ILE A 146 -3.35 2.98 -1.26
C ILE A 146 -3.45 4.36 -1.91
N VAL A 147 -4.26 4.46 -2.95
CA VAL A 147 -4.42 5.71 -3.72
C VAL A 147 -5.35 6.65 -2.95
N THR A 148 -4.77 7.49 -2.12
CA THR A 148 -5.50 8.45 -1.27
C THR A 148 -4.82 9.81 -1.32
N ASN A 149 -5.61 10.88 -1.19
CA ASN A 149 -5.08 12.23 -1.03
C ASN A 149 -4.64 12.45 0.43
N ARG A 150 -3.47 11.85 0.77
CA ARG A 150 -2.80 11.99 2.07
C ARG A 150 -1.33 12.28 1.89
N TRP A 151 -0.71 12.88 2.91
CA TRP A 151 0.74 13.06 2.95
C TRP A 151 1.45 11.71 2.84
N GLY A 152 2.34 11.60 1.88
CA GLY A 152 2.95 10.35 1.50
C GLY A 152 4.04 9.84 2.44
N SER A 153 4.52 8.63 2.16
CA SER A 153 5.58 7.96 2.89
C SER A 153 6.94 8.61 2.63
N THR A 154 7.68 8.93 3.69
CA THR A 154 9.08 9.38 3.60
C THR A 154 9.99 8.34 2.95
N TRP A 155 9.65 7.05 3.07
CA TRP A 155 10.37 5.99 2.38
C TRP A 155 10.22 6.07 0.86
N ASN A 156 9.03 6.34 0.35
CA ASN A 156 8.80 6.53 -1.08
C ASN A 156 9.55 7.77 -1.60
N GLN A 157 9.61 8.84 -0.82
CA GLN A 157 10.43 10.01 -1.13
C GLN A 157 11.92 9.69 -1.18
N TYR A 158 12.41 8.90 -0.21
CA TYR A 158 13.80 8.46 -0.21
C TYR A 158 14.13 7.61 -1.45
N LEU A 159 13.24 6.69 -1.85
CA LEU A 159 13.40 5.93 -3.10
C LEU A 159 13.43 6.85 -4.33
N ALA A 160 12.56 7.87 -4.37
CA ALA A 160 12.54 8.86 -5.46
C ALA A 160 13.86 9.64 -5.53
N GLN A 161 14.38 10.12 -4.39
CA GLN A 161 15.70 10.77 -4.30
C GLN A 161 16.86 9.85 -4.70
N GLN A 162 16.70 8.54 -4.55
CA GLN A 162 17.65 7.58 -5.10
C GLN A 162 17.52 7.40 -6.62
N GLY A 163 16.62 8.12 -7.28
CA GLY A 163 16.41 8.12 -8.73
C GLY A 163 15.53 6.96 -9.23
N TYR A 164 14.65 6.43 -8.38
CA TYR A 164 13.58 5.53 -8.77
C TYR A 164 12.29 6.32 -9.00
N ILE A 165 11.50 5.91 -9.97
CA ILE A 165 10.07 6.23 -9.94
C ILE A 165 9.42 5.26 -8.95
N VAL A 166 8.61 5.79 -8.04
CA VAL A 166 7.79 4.98 -7.13
C VAL A 166 6.36 5.03 -7.60
N PHE A 167 5.79 3.86 -7.85
CA PHE A 167 4.42 3.72 -8.32
C PHE A 167 3.61 2.85 -7.36
N SER A 168 2.41 3.30 -7.04
CA SER A 168 1.42 2.54 -6.27
C SER A 168 0.08 2.64 -6.95
N MET A 169 -0.79 1.63 -6.80
CA MET A 169 -2.11 1.63 -7.43
C MET A 169 -3.11 0.81 -6.63
N ASP A 170 -4.39 1.08 -6.86
CA ASP A 170 -5.49 0.27 -6.35
C ASP A 170 -6.04 -0.61 -7.47
N ALA A 171 -5.82 -1.92 -7.34
CA ALA A 171 -6.38 -2.93 -8.23
C ALA A 171 -7.86 -3.21 -7.90
N ARG A 172 -8.58 -3.76 -8.84
CA ARG A 172 -9.91 -4.33 -8.59
C ARG A 172 -9.83 -5.37 -7.47
N GLY A 173 -10.77 -5.32 -6.54
CA GLY A 173 -10.75 -6.13 -5.32
C GLY A 173 -10.25 -5.39 -4.09
N MET A 174 -9.59 -4.23 -4.25
CA MET A 174 -9.23 -3.34 -3.14
C MET A 174 -10.43 -2.47 -2.73
N SER A 175 -10.27 -1.65 -1.69
CA SER A 175 -11.36 -0.83 -1.13
C SER A 175 -11.39 0.60 -1.67
N GLY A 176 -12.32 1.42 -1.15
CA GLY A 176 -12.46 2.84 -1.48
C GLY A 176 -13.42 3.15 -2.63
N ARG A 177 -13.81 2.14 -3.43
CA ARG A 177 -14.66 2.32 -4.62
C ARG A 177 -15.98 1.53 -4.56
N GLY A 178 -16.44 1.22 -3.35
CA GLY A 178 -17.69 0.49 -3.10
C GLY A 178 -17.54 -1.03 -3.08
N GLU A 179 -18.61 -1.68 -2.62
CA GLU A 179 -18.63 -3.13 -2.41
C GLU A 179 -18.51 -3.91 -3.72
N ALA A 180 -19.14 -3.45 -4.80
CA ALA A 180 -19.05 -4.11 -6.11
C ALA A 180 -17.60 -4.19 -6.62
N PHE A 181 -16.81 -3.14 -6.41
CA PHE A 181 -15.40 -3.12 -6.77
C PHE A 181 -14.56 -4.03 -5.86
N LYS A 182 -14.79 -3.96 -4.53
CA LYS A 182 -14.08 -4.77 -3.54
C LYS A 182 -14.36 -6.26 -3.73
N ASN A 183 -15.62 -6.64 -3.97
CA ASN A 183 -16.04 -8.03 -4.05
C ASN A 183 -15.55 -8.76 -5.32
N LEU A 184 -14.91 -8.06 -6.27
CA LEU A 184 -14.24 -8.68 -7.41
C LEU A 184 -13.08 -9.61 -7.01
N SER A 185 -12.53 -9.44 -5.79
CA SER A 185 -11.51 -10.34 -5.23
C SER A 185 -12.09 -11.53 -4.45
N TYR A 186 -13.41 -11.60 -4.26
CA TYR A 186 -14.01 -12.69 -3.50
C TYR A 186 -13.75 -14.04 -4.16
N GLY A 187 -13.20 -14.96 -3.37
CA GLY A 187 -12.81 -16.29 -3.81
C GLY A 187 -11.46 -16.40 -4.51
N ASP A 188 -10.90 -15.30 -5.02
CA ASP A 188 -9.53 -15.25 -5.60
C ASP A 188 -8.95 -13.84 -5.46
N MET A 189 -8.15 -13.62 -4.42
CA MET A 189 -7.51 -12.33 -4.15
C MET A 189 -6.35 -11.99 -5.09
N SER A 190 -5.90 -12.92 -5.92
CA SER A 190 -4.74 -12.75 -6.80
C SER A 190 -5.08 -12.27 -8.19
N LYS A 191 -6.24 -12.67 -8.72
CA LYS A 191 -6.60 -12.51 -10.14
C LYS A 191 -6.48 -11.08 -10.64
N TYR A 192 -7.29 -10.20 -10.08
CA TYR A 192 -7.29 -8.80 -10.51
C TYR A 192 -6.07 -8.04 -10.00
N LEU A 193 -5.53 -8.41 -8.84
CA LEU A 193 -4.29 -7.83 -8.33
C LEU A 193 -3.14 -8.02 -9.35
N ALA A 194 -2.97 -9.22 -9.87
CA ALA A 194 -1.93 -9.50 -10.86
C ALA A 194 -2.21 -8.80 -12.21
N LEU A 195 -3.44 -8.93 -12.74
CA LEU A 195 -3.80 -8.38 -14.05
C LEU A 195 -3.73 -6.85 -14.08
N ASP A 196 -4.26 -6.19 -13.06
CA ASP A 196 -4.35 -4.73 -13.03
C ASP A 196 -2.99 -4.10 -12.72
N THR A 197 -2.15 -4.76 -11.88
CA THR A 197 -0.78 -4.30 -11.65
C THR A 197 0.05 -4.42 -12.94
N ALA A 198 -0.10 -5.51 -13.69
CA ALA A 198 0.54 -5.64 -15.00
C ALA A 198 0.11 -4.53 -15.97
N ALA A 199 -1.18 -4.19 -15.99
CA ALA A 199 -1.71 -3.09 -16.82
C ALA A 199 -1.12 -1.73 -16.40
N GLY A 200 -0.97 -1.46 -15.10
CA GLY A 200 -0.36 -0.24 -14.58
C GLY A 200 1.13 -0.12 -14.96
N VAL A 201 1.89 -1.19 -14.81
CA VAL A 201 3.31 -1.22 -15.24
C VAL A 201 3.42 -1.02 -16.75
N GLN A 202 2.61 -1.74 -17.55
CA GLN A 202 2.62 -1.60 -19.00
C GLN A 202 2.22 -0.19 -19.46
N PHE A 203 1.28 0.46 -18.75
CA PHE A 203 0.94 1.86 -19.00
C PHE A 203 2.16 2.77 -18.83
N LEU A 204 2.96 2.61 -17.76
CA LEU A 204 4.17 3.40 -17.55
C LEU A 204 5.24 3.13 -18.62
N VAL A 205 5.40 1.87 -19.05
CA VAL A 205 6.32 1.49 -20.13
C VAL A 205 5.90 2.13 -21.46
N ASN A 206 4.62 2.03 -21.80
CA ASN A 206 4.06 2.59 -23.04
C ASN A 206 4.12 4.13 -23.09
N LYS A 207 4.06 4.78 -21.92
CA LYS A 207 4.26 6.24 -21.79
C LYS A 207 5.74 6.67 -21.88
N GLY A 208 6.68 5.72 -21.98
CA GLY A 208 8.11 6.02 -22.00
C GLY A 208 8.65 6.46 -20.64
N ILE A 209 7.92 6.25 -19.56
CA ILE A 209 8.27 6.62 -18.18
C ILE A 209 9.17 5.54 -17.56
N ALA A 210 8.72 4.28 -17.64
CA ALA A 210 9.40 3.13 -17.08
C ALA A 210 10.40 2.50 -18.06
N ASP A 211 11.53 2.06 -17.54
CA ASP A 211 12.45 1.16 -18.22
C ASP A 211 11.94 -0.28 -18.03
N PRO A 212 11.57 -0.98 -19.10
CA PRO A 212 10.97 -2.32 -19.00
C PRO A 212 11.92 -3.36 -18.40
N ASP A 213 13.24 -3.16 -18.46
CA ASP A 213 14.25 -4.06 -17.95
C ASP A 213 14.68 -3.73 -16.51
N ARG A 214 13.99 -2.81 -15.84
CA ARG A 214 14.30 -2.35 -14.48
C ARG A 214 13.05 -2.06 -13.67
N ILE A 215 12.21 -3.07 -13.49
CA ILE A 215 10.98 -2.99 -12.71
C ILE A 215 11.14 -3.81 -11.41
N GLY A 216 11.05 -3.13 -10.28
CA GLY A 216 11.04 -3.76 -8.97
C GLY A 216 9.69 -3.70 -8.27
N ALA A 217 9.51 -4.55 -7.26
CA ALA A 217 8.35 -4.53 -6.38
C ALA A 217 8.77 -4.60 -4.91
N TRP A 218 8.03 -3.93 -4.03
CA TRP A 218 8.17 -4.13 -2.60
C TRP A 218 6.85 -3.96 -1.86
N GLY A 219 6.77 -4.59 -0.70
CA GLY A 219 5.71 -4.37 0.23
C GLY A 219 5.87 -5.18 1.51
N TRP A 220 5.01 -4.89 2.48
CA TRP A 220 5.03 -5.46 3.82
C TRP A 220 3.74 -6.20 4.11
N SER A 221 3.79 -7.38 4.77
CA SER A 221 2.59 -8.15 5.10
C SER A 221 1.82 -8.60 3.84
N GLY A 222 0.57 -8.17 3.66
CA GLY A 222 -0.13 -8.31 2.38
C GLY A 222 0.62 -7.68 1.20
N GLY A 223 1.43 -6.63 1.44
CA GLY A 223 2.35 -6.10 0.43
C GLY A 223 3.55 -7.01 0.16
N GLY A 224 3.98 -7.79 1.14
CA GLY A 224 4.96 -8.85 0.93
C GLY A 224 4.40 -9.97 0.06
N TYR A 225 3.14 -10.35 0.28
CA TYR A 225 2.39 -11.23 -0.61
C TYR A 225 2.31 -10.66 -2.05
N PHE A 226 1.89 -9.38 -2.17
CA PHE A 226 1.89 -8.69 -3.46
C PHE A 226 3.25 -8.84 -4.18
N THR A 227 4.36 -8.59 -3.48
CA THR A 227 5.71 -8.69 -4.05
C THR A 227 6.01 -10.11 -4.52
N GLY A 228 5.75 -11.13 -3.69
CA GLY A 228 5.92 -12.53 -4.07
C GLY A 228 5.09 -12.91 -5.31
N LEU A 229 3.82 -12.45 -5.35
CA LEU A 229 2.92 -12.70 -6.47
C LEU A 229 3.42 -12.03 -7.77
N MET A 230 3.95 -10.79 -7.69
CA MET A 230 4.49 -10.10 -8.86
C MET A 230 5.72 -10.82 -9.42
N LEU A 231 6.64 -11.26 -8.57
CA LEU A 231 7.87 -11.96 -8.99
C LEU A 231 7.61 -13.41 -9.47
N THR A 232 6.42 -13.95 -9.26
CA THR A 232 6.05 -15.29 -9.70
C THR A 232 4.99 -15.25 -10.81
N LYS A 233 3.78 -14.77 -10.51
CA LYS A 233 2.65 -14.75 -11.47
C LYS A 233 2.88 -13.76 -12.63
N ASN A 234 3.57 -12.63 -12.36
CA ASN A 234 3.96 -11.61 -13.33
C ASN A 234 5.48 -11.54 -13.56
N ALA A 235 6.19 -12.67 -13.44
CA ALA A 235 7.65 -12.75 -13.54
C ALA A 235 8.25 -12.15 -14.83
N HIS A 236 7.47 -12.04 -15.90
CA HIS A 236 7.88 -11.43 -17.16
C HIS A 236 7.95 -9.89 -17.14
N LEU A 237 7.49 -9.25 -16.06
CA LEU A 237 7.45 -7.80 -15.90
C LEU A 237 8.31 -7.30 -14.72
N PHE A 238 8.70 -8.19 -13.81
CA PHE A 238 9.36 -7.80 -12.57
C PHE A 238 10.72 -8.49 -12.41
N ASP A 239 11.77 -7.69 -12.20
CA ASP A 239 13.14 -8.17 -12.13
C ASP A 239 13.62 -8.38 -10.68
N VAL A 240 13.18 -7.50 -9.76
CA VAL A 240 13.66 -7.47 -8.38
C VAL A 240 12.52 -7.28 -7.39
N GLY A 241 12.47 -8.09 -6.34
CA GLY A 241 11.50 -7.95 -5.26
C GLY A 241 12.11 -7.87 -3.87
N VAL A 242 11.51 -7.05 -2.99
CA VAL A 242 11.76 -7.09 -1.54
C VAL A 242 10.43 -7.32 -0.83
N SER A 243 10.28 -8.51 -0.27
CA SER A 243 9.07 -9.01 0.37
C SER A 243 9.27 -9.07 1.89
N VAL A 244 8.55 -8.21 2.63
CA VAL A 244 8.73 -8.08 4.08
C VAL A 244 7.58 -8.71 4.83
N ALA A 245 7.88 -9.64 5.75
CA ALA A 245 6.91 -10.35 6.60
C ALA A 245 5.69 -10.88 5.80
N PRO A 246 5.93 -11.62 4.70
CA PRO A 246 4.90 -11.92 3.73
C PRO A 246 3.97 -13.07 4.13
N VAL A 247 2.71 -12.99 3.75
CA VAL A 247 1.86 -14.16 3.53
C VAL A 247 2.25 -14.75 2.18
N MET A 248 2.52 -16.06 2.10
CA MET A 248 2.83 -16.75 0.83
C MET A 248 1.73 -17.73 0.43
N ASP A 249 0.98 -18.22 1.41
CA ASP A 249 -0.23 -19.02 1.21
C ASP A 249 -1.27 -18.62 2.28
N PHE A 250 -2.48 -18.26 1.86
CA PHE A 250 -3.52 -17.82 2.78
C PHE A 250 -4.08 -18.96 3.67
N ARG A 251 -3.75 -20.21 3.41
CA ARG A 251 -3.99 -21.33 4.35
C ARG A 251 -3.13 -21.24 5.61
N LEU A 252 -2.08 -20.41 5.57
CA LEU A 252 -1.16 -20.15 6.69
C LEU A 252 -1.43 -18.80 7.37
N TYR A 253 -2.56 -18.18 7.08
CA TYR A 253 -2.98 -16.91 7.68
C TYR A 253 -4.27 -17.09 8.49
N ASP A 254 -4.66 -16.07 9.27
CA ASP A 254 -5.83 -16.17 10.14
C ASP A 254 -7.14 -16.38 9.37
N SER A 255 -8.06 -17.16 9.97
CA SER A 255 -9.34 -17.50 9.36
C SER A 255 -10.30 -16.32 9.26
N ILE A 256 -10.29 -15.40 10.26
CA ILE A 256 -11.23 -14.26 10.28
C ILE A 256 -11.04 -13.38 9.04
N TYR A 257 -9.81 -13.09 8.67
CA TYR A 257 -9.52 -12.31 7.48
C TYR A 257 -9.70 -13.14 6.21
N THR A 258 -9.08 -14.31 6.18
CA THR A 258 -8.98 -15.13 4.97
C THR A 258 -10.34 -15.69 4.55
N GLU A 259 -11.04 -16.38 5.44
CA GLU A 259 -12.29 -17.07 5.09
C GLU A 259 -13.42 -16.10 4.74
N ARG A 260 -13.41 -14.90 5.32
CA ARG A 260 -14.37 -13.82 4.92
C ARG A 260 -14.21 -13.44 3.44
N SER A 261 -13.02 -13.53 2.88
CA SER A 261 -12.74 -13.14 1.49
C SER A 261 -12.64 -14.33 0.53
N MET A 262 -12.30 -15.52 1.05
CA MET A 262 -11.99 -16.70 0.25
C MET A 262 -12.95 -17.87 0.46
N GLY A 263 -13.79 -17.84 1.51
CA GLY A 263 -14.52 -19.02 1.98
C GLY A 263 -13.60 -20.03 2.65
N LEU A 264 -14.12 -21.21 2.99
CA LEU A 264 -13.32 -22.27 3.59
C LEU A 264 -12.35 -22.90 2.57
N PRO A 265 -11.12 -23.29 2.97
CA PRO A 265 -10.14 -23.89 2.06
C PRO A 265 -10.64 -25.15 1.35
N GLN A 266 -11.41 -25.99 2.04
CA GLN A 266 -11.99 -27.21 1.48
C GLN A 266 -13.08 -26.94 0.42
N ASP A 267 -13.79 -25.82 0.53
CA ASP A 267 -14.88 -25.44 -0.39
C ASP A 267 -14.38 -24.65 -1.59
N ASN A 268 -13.22 -23.96 -1.45
CA ASN A 268 -12.62 -23.11 -2.47
C ASN A 268 -11.16 -23.48 -2.77
N LYS A 269 -10.85 -24.75 -2.94
CA LYS A 269 -9.48 -25.20 -3.21
C LYS A 269 -8.84 -24.46 -4.39
N LYS A 270 -9.57 -24.27 -5.48
CA LYS A 270 -9.07 -23.58 -6.69
C LYS A 270 -8.68 -22.13 -6.42
N GLY A 271 -9.48 -21.39 -5.66
CA GLY A 271 -9.19 -20.01 -5.30
C GLY A 271 -7.95 -19.90 -4.42
N TYR A 272 -7.81 -20.76 -3.43
CA TYR A 272 -6.60 -20.81 -2.59
C TYR A 272 -5.36 -21.17 -3.40
N ASP A 273 -5.43 -22.17 -4.28
CA ASP A 273 -4.32 -22.53 -5.17
C ASP A 273 -3.94 -21.38 -6.12
N SER A 274 -4.94 -20.70 -6.71
CA SER A 274 -4.72 -19.52 -7.57
C SER A 274 -4.13 -18.33 -6.81
N THR A 275 -4.46 -18.19 -5.54
CA THR A 275 -4.00 -17.08 -4.68
C THR A 275 -2.62 -17.37 -4.10
N SER A 276 -2.22 -18.63 -3.95
CA SER A 276 -0.93 -19.02 -3.36
C SER A 276 0.24 -18.62 -4.27
N VAL A 277 1.22 -17.88 -3.71
CA VAL A 277 2.49 -17.56 -4.38
C VAL A 277 3.25 -18.84 -4.70
N LEU A 278 3.14 -19.86 -3.83
CA LEU A 278 3.83 -21.15 -3.97
C LEU A 278 3.47 -21.86 -5.26
N SER A 279 2.24 -21.65 -5.77
CA SER A 279 1.74 -22.28 -7.01
C SER A 279 2.43 -21.78 -8.27
N TYR A 280 3.27 -20.74 -8.21
CA TYR A 280 3.88 -20.10 -9.38
C TYR A 280 5.40 -19.95 -9.27
N VAL A 281 6.02 -20.63 -8.32
CA VAL A 281 7.49 -20.54 -8.12
C VAL A 281 8.27 -21.04 -9.33
N ASP A 282 7.71 -21.99 -10.10
CA ASP A 282 8.25 -22.48 -11.36
C ASP A 282 8.52 -21.34 -12.37
N ARG A 283 7.69 -20.27 -12.33
CA ARG A 283 7.77 -19.12 -13.24
C ARG A 283 8.74 -18.04 -12.77
N PHE A 284 9.22 -18.12 -11.53
CA PHE A 284 10.12 -17.12 -10.97
C PHE A 284 11.36 -16.94 -11.84
N ASN A 285 11.65 -15.67 -12.20
CA ASN A 285 12.83 -15.32 -12.99
C ASN A 285 13.29 -13.91 -12.59
N GLY A 286 14.07 -13.80 -11.52
CA GLY A 286 14.49 -12.50 -11.01
C GLY A 286 15.30 -12.61 -9.74
N LYS A 287 15.30 -11.56 -8.94
CA LYS A 287 15.94 -11.48 -7.62
C LYS A 287 14.91 -11.18 -6.56
N LEU A 288 14.80 -12.01 -5.54
CA LEU A 288 13.86 -11.85 -4.43
C LEU A 288 14.60 -11.88 -3.10
N LEU A 289 14.43 -10.81 -2.32
CA LEU A 289 14.82 -10.77 -0.91
C LEU A 289 13.56 -10.90 -0.05
N VAL A 290 13.50 -11.94 0.77
CA VAL A 290 12.49 -12.10 1.80
C VAL A 290 13.05 -11.69 3.16
N ILE A 291 12.34 -10.82 3.86
CA ILE A 291 12.71 -10.36 5.19
C ILE A 291 11.61 -10.79 6.17
N HIS A 292 11.96 -11.47 7.27
CA HIS A 292 10.98 -11.92 8.25
C HIS A 292 11.49 -11.79 9.69
N GLY A 293 10.60 -11.46 10.63
CA GLY A 293 10.88 -11.49 12.06
C GLY A 293 10.64 -12.89 12.62
N THR A 294 11.58 -13.45 13.38
CA THR A 294 11.37 -14.79 13.96
C THR A 294 10.35 -14.81 15.12
N GLY A 295 10.00 -13.63 15.65
CA GLY A 295 8.94 -13.46 16.64
C GLY A 295 7.70 -12.76 16.04
N ASP A 296 7.45 -12.96 14.74
CA ASP A 296 6.28 -12.37 14.06
C ASP A 296 4.99 -12.95 14.65
N ASP A 297 4.19 -12.08 15.24
CA ASP A 297 2.97 -12.37 16.00
C ASP A 297 1.70 -12.27 15.15
N ASN A 298 1.84 -11.92 13.86
CA ASN A 298 0.73 -11.79 12.91
C ASN A 298 0.89 -12.76 11.73
N VAL A 299 2.00 -12.68 11.00
CA VAL A 299 2.29 -13.60 9.89
C VAL A 299 3.39 -14.55 10.31
N HIS A 300 3.02 -15.80 10.62
CA HIS A 300 3.97 -16.80 11.07
C HIS A 300 5.06 -17.04 10.01
N SER A 301 6.33 -17.15 10.46
CA SER A 301 7.51 -17.33 9.61
C SER A 301 7.49 -18.62 8.77
N GLN A 302 6.56 -19.54 9.05
CA GLN A 302 6.26 -20.72 8.24
C GLN A 302 5.95 -20.35 6.77
N ASN A 303 5.34 -19.19 6.52
CA ASN A 303 5.14 -18.68 5.16
C ASN A 303 6.45 -18.57 4.38
N THR A 304 7.50 -18.02 5.00
CA THR A 304 8.84 -17.96 4.41
C THR A 304 9.47 -19.35 4.26
N THR A 305 9.32 -20.21 5.26
CA THR A 305 9.88 -21.56 5.21
C THR A 305 9.28 -22.38 4.07
N TRP A 306 7.97 -22.31 3.86
CA TRP A 306 7.31 -23.01 2.76
C TRP A 306 7.71 -22.44 1.39
N LEU A 307 7.89 -21.12 1.29
CA LEU A 307 8.41 -20.51 0.07
C LEU A 307 9.79 -21.06 -0.27
N VAL A 308 10.70 -21.15 0.72
CA VAL A 308 12.04 -21.70 0.53
C VAL A 308 11.99 -23.14 0.01
N GLU A 309 11.15 -23.97 0.59
CA GLU A 309 10.96 -25.36 0.16
C GLU A 309 10.49 -25.42 -1.31
N GLU A 310 9.54 -24.56 -1.71
CA GLU A 310 9.10 -24.51 -3.10
C GLU A 310 10.21 -24.02 -4.05
N PHE A 311 11.03 -23.07 -3.62
CA PHE A 311 12.17 -22.61 -4.41
C PHE A 311 13.21 -23.74 -4.62
N ILE A 312 13.47 -24.53 -3.58
CA ILE A 312 14.36 -25.71 -3.66
C ILE A 312 13.79 -26.75 -4.64
N LYS A 313 12.50 -27.08 -4.55
CA LYS A 313 11.84 -28.03 -5.46
C LYS A 313 11.94 -27.63 -6.93
N HIS A 314 11.95 -26.34 -7.21
CA HIS A 314 12.02 -25.80 -8.57
C HIS A 314 13.42 -25.35 -9.00
N ASP A 315 14.47 -25.69 -8.20
CA ASP A 315 15.87 -25.28 -8.45
C ASP A 315 16.01 -23.76 -8.69
N LYS A 316 15.29 -22.96 -7.84
CA LYS A 316 15.33 -21.50 -7.86
C LYS A 316 16.09 -20.97 -6.65
N GLN A 317 16.59 -19.74 -6.73
CA GLN A 317 17.34 -19.10 -5.66
C GLN A 317 16.63 -17.82 -5.19
N LEU A 318 16.63 -17.59 -3.86
CA LEU A 318 16.18 -16.37 -3.24
C LEU A 318 17.11 -15.98 -2.09
N ASP A 319 17.10 -14.70 -1.73
CA ASP A 319 17.81 -14.20 -0.56
C ASP A 319 16.85 -14.08 0.63
N ILE A 320 17.34 -14.43 1.84
CA ILE A 320 16.55 -14.34 3.06
C ILE A 320 17.32 -13.58 4.12
N PHE A 321 16.60 -12.75 4.88
CA PHE A 321 17.15 -12.15 6.07
C PHE A 321 16.16 -12.19 7.23
N TYR A 322 16.53 -12.87 8.30
CA TYR A 322 15.74 -12.95 9.53
C TYR A 322 16.16 -11.88 10.54
N TYR A 323 15.15 -11.28 11.18
CA TYR A 323 15.32 -10.42 12.34
C TYR A 323 14.96 -11.20 13.61
N PRO A 324 15.96 -11.64 14.41
CA PRO A 324 15.71 -12.46 15.61
C PRO A 324 14.79 -11.74 16.61
N ASN A 325 13.77 -12.46 17.09
CA ASN A 325 12.81 -12.00 18.11
C ASN A 325 12.11 -10.68 17.78
N ARG A 326 11.96 -10.34 16.50
CA ARG A 326 11.21 -9.14 16.08
C ARG A 326 9.78 -9.52 15.70
N PRO A 327 8.79 -8.71 16.18
CA PRO A 327 7.39 -8.88 15.83
C PRO A 327 7.13 -8.45 14.38
N HIS A 328 5.89 -8.56 13.93
CA HIS A 328 5.45 -8.21 12.56
C HIS A 328 5.92 -6.83 12.09
N GLY A 329 5.92 -5.83 12.97
CA GLY A 329 6.37 -4.46 12.66
C GLY A 329 7.88 -4.26 12.65
N MET A 330 8.72 -5.29 12.86
CA MET A 330 10.19 -5.20 12.92
C MET A 330 10.68 -4.06 13.82
N SER A 331 9.98 -3.83 14.94
CA SER A 331 10.26 -2.73 15.87
C SER A 331 11.40 -3.06 16.84
N GLY A 332 11.96 -2.01 17.44
CA GLY A 332 12.96 -2.07 18.50
C GLY A 332 14.41 -1.88 18.02
N GLY A 333 15.15 -1.07 18.76
CA GLY A 333 16.54 -0.71 18.47
C GLY A 333 16.74 -0.17 17.06
N ASN A 334 17.77 -0.63 16.38
CA ASN A 334 18.09 -0.24 15.01
C ASN A 334 17.42 -1.11 13.92
N ALA A 335 16.48 -2.00 14.27
CA ALA A 335 15.95 -2.99 13.34
C ALA A 335 15.34 -2.35 12.07
N ARG A 336 14.44 -1.36 12.20
CA ARG A 336 13.84 -0.68 11.03
C ARG A 336 14.86 0.08 10.21
N LYS A 337 15.80 0.77 10.83
CA LYS A 337 16.88 1.48 10.10
C LYS A 337 17.74 0.50 9.30
N ASN A 338 18.08 -0.64 9.91
CA ASN A 338 18.84 -1.70 9.24
C ASN A 338 18.04 -2.31 8.09
N LEU A 339 16.73 -2.57 8.30
CA LEU A 339 15.83 -3.12 7.29
C LEU A 339 15.75 -2.21 6.05
N TYR A 340 15.44 -0.92 6.21
CA TYR A 340 15.33 0.00 5.08
C TYR A 340 16.66 0.17 4.33
N ARG A 341 17.81 0.14 5.04
CA ARG A 341 19.14 0.11 4.40
C ARG A 341 19.32 -1.14 3.56
N LYS A 342 18.99 -2.31 4.10
CA LYS A 342 19.08 -3.57 3.37
C LYS A 342 18.19 -3.56 2.11
N MET A 343 16.99 -3.02 2.19
CA MET A 343 16.08 -2.91 1.07
C MET A 343 16.65 -2.04 -0.05
N ILE A 344 17.15 -0.83 0.28
CA ILE A 344 17.71 0.06 -0.75
C ILE A 344 19.01 -0.47 -1.34
N ASP A 345 19.87 -1.09 -0.52
CA ASP A 345 21.08 -1.74 -0.98
C ASP A 345 20.75 -2.86 -1.99
N TYR A 346 19.72 -3.67 -1.70
CA TYR A 346 19.26 -4.74 -2.58
C TYR A 346 18.76 -4.22 -3.92
N PHE A 347 17.94 -3.18 -3.93
CA PHE A 347 17.48 -2.53 -5.15
C PHE A 347 18.63 -1.89 -5.94
N ASN A 348 19.54 -1.18 -5.29
CA ASN A 348 20.65 -0.53 -5.97
C ASN A 348 21.57 -1.53 -6.66
N VAL A 349 21.86 -2.65 -6.01
CA VAL A 349 22.69 -3.71 -6.59
C VAL A 349 21.99 -4.42 -7.74
N ASN A 350 20.76 -4.87 -7.52
CA ASN A 350 20.10 -5.80 -8.43
C ASN A 350 19.25 -5.11 -9.53
N LEU A 351 18.81 -3.85 -9.32
CA LEU A 351 17.98 -3.13 -10.28
C LEU A 351 18.75 -2.02 -11.02
N LYS A 352 19.86 -1.53 -10.47
CA LYS A 352 20.69 -0.49 -11.09
C LYS A 352 22.12 -0.92 -11.37
N GLY A 353 22.55 -2.10 -10.90
CA GLY A 353 23.93 -2.55 -11.01
C GLY A 353 24.92 -1.68 -10.25
N ARG A 354 24.48 -0.93 -9.23
CA ARG A 354 25.35 -0.09 -8.40
C ARG A 354 26.01 -0.92 -7.30
N PRO A 355 27.29 -0.69 -6.97
CA PRO A 355 27.91 -1.33 -5.81
C PRO A 355 27.19 -0.92 -4.52
N LEU A 356 27.36 -1.74 -3.47
CA LEU A 356 26.88 -1.39 -2.12
C LEU A 356 27.38 0.00 -1.73
N ILE A 357 26.52 0.82 -1.15
CA ILE A 357 26.90 2.15 -0.67
C ILE A 357 27.97 1.97 0.41
N GLU A 358 29.22 2.41 0.12
CA GLU A 358 30.26 2.44 1.13
C GLU A 358 29.80 3.28 2.30
N ARG A 359 29.73 2.65 3.46
CA ARG A 359 29.36 3.35 4.69
C ARG A 359 30.54 4.19 5.13
N ARG A 360 30.45 5.49 4.98
CA ARG A 360 31.30 6.39 5.76
C ARG A 360 30.86 6.23 7.22
N ASN A 361 31.79 5.70 8.05
CA ASN A 361 31.61 5.55 9.50
C ASN A 361 31.39 6.92 10.16
#